data_75e9b1323652a0f92d1c0001bb9c225e
#
_entry.id   75e9b1323652a0f92d1c0001bb9c225e
#
_cell.length_a   1.000
_cell.length_b   1.000
_cell.length_c   1.000
_cell.angle_alpha   90.00
_cell.angle_beta   90.00
_cell.angle_gamma   90.00
#
_symmetry.space_group_name_H-M   'P 1'
#
loop_
_entity.id
_entity.type
_entity.pdbx_description
1 polymer ?
#
loop_
_entity_poly.entity_id
_entity_poly.type
_entity_poly.pdbx_seq_one_letter_code
_entity_poly.pdbx_strand_id
1 'polypeptide(L)'
;MHSSNKALIVGTGFGNLYKSIYEGMGWQVTTIDIADPNADYSKPEDAIGGGTGHSGNYWDTCHITTPNWTHFELAYMFAGHCDIMFVEKPGVFNQQQWSKLVGDHPDTRIMMTKNNQYRDNINEMAECANPKHGVTRIRWINNNRVPKPGSWFTTKALAFGGVSRDLMPHLLSLYQMFESDWRTTLPKWAKKEQRYSLAKFADSDYGSVDPNGTYDVDDFAYIDFGDFQLCADWASQEGDDIAVHTQTKSFELGLCPESAYEQMIKTALYEHKNDEYWKLQQEMDIWIHQILNNL
;
A
#
# COMPACT_ATOMS: atom_id res chain seq x y z
N MET A 1 35.06 -10.56 2.99
CA MET A 1 34.08 -9.89 3.86
C MET A 1 32.79 -9.82 3.04
N HIS A 2 31.72 -10.51 3.44
CA HIS A 2 30.43 -10.31 2.79
C HIS A 2 30.01 -8.87 3.13
N SER A 3 29.78 -8.04 2.12
CA SER A 3 29.14 -6.74 2.34
C SER A 3 27.77 -7.05 2.96
N SER A 4 27.45 -6.43 4.10
CA SER A 4 26.11 -6.53 4.68
C SER A 4 25.11 -5.94 3.68
N ASN A 5 23.98 -6.62 3.46
CA ASN A 5 22.89 -6.11 2.64
C ASN A 5 22.39 -4.77 3.22
N LYS A 6 21.94 -3.88 2.34
CA LYS A 6 21.56 -2.50 2.69
C LYS A 6 20.11 -2.22 2.32
N ALA A 7 19.36 -1.67 3.25
CA ALA A 7 18.00 -1.20 3.01
C ALA A 7 17.91 0.32 3.23
N LEU A 8 17.15 1.01 2.39
CA LEU A 8 16.78 2.40 2.54
C LEU A 8 15.29 2.50 2.91
N ILE A 9 14.98 3.26 3.95
CA ILE A 9 13.63 3.57 4.38
C ILE A 9 13.41 5.08 4.26
N VAL A 10 12.51 5.49 3.38
CA VAL A 10 12.14 6.88 3.16
C VAL A 10 10.79 7.15 3.80
N GLY A 11 10.78 7.87 4.93
CA GLY A 11 9.63 8.07 5.83
C GLY A 11 9.65 7.11 7.01
N THR A 12 10.00 7.58 8.21
CA THR A 12 10.13 6.72 9.41
C THR A 12 8.82 6.45 10.14
N GLY A 13 7.74 7.17 9.84
CA GLY A 13 6.44 6.95 10.49
C GLY A 13 6.02 5.47 10.39
N PHE A 14 5.43 5.08 9.28
CA PHE A 14 5.13 3.67 8.99
C PHE A 14 6.39 2.86 8.68
N GLY A 15 7.39 3.48 8.11
CA GLY A 15 8.67 2.85 7.72
C GLY A 15 9.44 2.21 8.85
N ASN A 16 9.18 2.58 10.12
CA ASN A 16 9.78 1.93 11.29
C ASN A 16 9.44 0.43 11.39
N LEU A 17 8.30 0.00 10.85
CA LEU A 17 7.97 -1.42 10.72
C LEU A 17 9.00 -2.14 9.82
N TYR A 18 9.26 -1.59 8.64
CA TYR A 18 10.23 -2.15 7.70
C TYR A 18 11.65 -2.10 8.25
N LYS A 19 12.02 -1.00 8.93
CA LYS A 19 13.30 -0.89 9.62
C LYS A 19 13.49 -2.05 10.59
N SER A 20 12.52 -2.32 11.47
CA SER A 20 12.58 -3.42 12.43
C SER A 20 12.75 -4.78 11.75
N ILE A 21 12.04 -5.02 10.64
CA ILE A 21 12.16 -6.27 9.87
C ILE A 21 13.56 -6.44 9.31
N TYR A 22 14.13 -5.41 8.66
CA TYR A 22 15.47 -5.49 8.09
C TYR A 22 16.56 -5.62 9.16
N GLU A 23 16.46 -4.90 10.26
CA GLU A 23 17.37 -5.03 11.41
C GLU A 23 17.30 -6.45 11.99
N GLY A 24 16.09 -7.04 12.10
CA GLY A 24 15.89 -8.45 12.48
C GLY A 24 16.54 -9.47 11.52
N MET A 25 16.62 -9.10 10.23
CA MET A 25 17.33 -9.89 9.20
C MET A 25 18.86 -9.64 9.20
N GLY A 26 19.39 -8.77 10.05
CA GLY A 26 20.80 -8.43 10.13
C GLY A 26 21.29 -7.49 9.01
N TRP A 27 20.42 -6.74 8.39
CA TRP A 27 20.73 -5.77 7.34
C TRP A 27 21.18 -4.44 7.93
N GLN A 28 21.97 -3.70 7.15
CA GLN A 28 22.27 -2.29 7.45
C GLN A 28 21.11 -1.43 6.92
N VAL A 29 20.46 -0.68 7.80
CA VAL A 29 19.33 0.19 7.44
C VAL A 29 19.78 1.64 7.45
N THR A 30 19.42 2.37 6.39
CA THR A 30 19.52 3.82 6.26
C THR A 30 18.13 4.41 6.28
N THR A 31 17.91 5.49 7.02
CA THR A 31 16.61 6.15 7.17
C THR A 31 16.65 7.59 6.68
N ILE A 32 15.56 8.03 6.05
CA ILE A 32 15.35 9.43 5.65
C ILE A 32 13.98 9.88 6.17
N ASP A 33 13.96 10.99 6.92
CA ASP A 33 12.69 11.62 7.31
C ASP A 33 12.93 13.10 7.65
N ILE A 34 12.08 13.97 7.10
CA ILE A 34 12.21 15.42 7.31
C ILE A 34 11.80 15.84 8.74
N ALA A 35 10.97 15.05 9.41
CA ALA A 35 10.40 15.37 10.72
C ALA A 35 10.98 14.55 11.87
N ASP A 36 11.67 13.43 11.58
CA ASP A 36 12.28 12.58 12.60
C ASP A 36 13.74 13.00 12.84
N PRO A 37 14.07 13.57 14.01
CA PRO A 37 15.46 13.96 14.32
C PRO A 37 16.42 12.78 14.49
N ASN A 38 15.90 11.55 14.57
CA ASN A 38 16.70 10.33 14.69
C ASN A 38 16.94 9.64 13.34
N ALA A 39 16.39 10.17 12.24
CA ALA A 39 16.70 9.66 10.90
C ALA A 39 18.16 9.99 10.53
N ASP A 40 18.79 9.11 9.75
CA ASP A 40 20.17 9.31 9.29
C ASP A 40 20.30 10.54 8.39
N TYR A 41 19.25 10.83 7.62
CA TYR A 41 19.16 12.02 6.76
C TYR A 41 17.82 12.72 6.91
N SER A 42 17.87 14.05 6.92
CA SER A 42 16.64 14.87 6.90
C SER A 42 16.20 15.26 5.49
N LYS A 43 17.05 15.06 4.47
CA LYS A 43 16.77 15.39 3.08
C LYS A 43 17.13 14.23 2.15
N PRO A 44 16.27 13.90 1.18
CA PRO A 44 16.53 12.84 0.21
C PRO A 44 17.83 13.03 -0.58
N GLU A 45 18.15 14.26 -0.97
CA GLU A 45 19.31 14.59 -1.79
C GLU A 45 20.64 14.30 -1.06
N ASP A 46 20.67 14.48 0.26
CA ASP A 46 21.86 14.23 1.08
C ASP A 46 22.20 12.73 1.12
N ALA A 47 21.18 11.86 1.06
CA ALA A 47 21.37 10.41 1.04
C ALA A 47 21.94 9.90 -0.30
N ILE A 48 21.56 10.51 -1.41
CA ILE A 48 22.06 10.10 -2.74
C ILE A 48 23.53 10.53 -2.94
N GLY A 49 24.03 11.47 -2.15
CA GLY A 49 25.39 11.99 -2.27
C GLY A 49 25.49 13.12 -3.30
N GLY A 50 25.05 14.30 -2.96
CA GLY A 50 25.09 15.53 -3.78
C GLY A 50 26.47 16.16 -3.92
N GLY A 51 27.55 15.39 -4.06
CA GLY A 51 28.94 15.88 -4.21
C GLY A 51 29.55 15.41 -5.54
N THR A 52 30.06 16.34 -6.32
CA THR A 52 30.80 16.08 -7.55
C THR A 52 31.94 15.07 -7.31
N GLY A 53 31.74 13.81 -7.78
CA GLY A 53 32.80 12.84 -7.92
C GLY A 53 32.75 11.57 -7.06
N HIS A 54 31.70 11.30 -6.33
CA HIS A 54 31.54 10.02 -5.63
C HIS A 54 30.41 9.21 -6.28
N SER A 55 30.64 7.91 -6.48
CA SER A 55 29.57 6.95 -6.76
C SER A 55 28.54 7.07 -5.64
N GLY A 56 27.34 7.56 -5.95
CA GLY A 56 26.26 7.75 -4.97
C GLY A 56 25.97 6.48 -4.17
N ASN A 57 25.33 6.61 -3.03
CA ASN A 57 24.92 5.47 -2.25
C ASN A 57 23.99 4.58 -3.08
N TYR A 58 24.12 3.26 -2.89
CA TYR A 58 23.29 2.25 -3.53
C TYR A 58 22.79 1.25 -2.48
N TRP A 59 21.55 0.83 -2.61
CA TRP A 59 20.89 -0.09 -1.68
C TRP A 59 20.36 -1.32 -2.39
N ASP A 60 20.32 -2.45 -1.73
CA ASP A 60 19.68 -3.66 -2.26
C ASP A 60 18.15 -3.48 -2.28
N THR A 61 17.60 -2.74 -1.29
CA THR A 61 16.17 -2.43 -1.25
C THR A 61 15.91 -0.97 -0.85
N CYS A 62 14.80 -0.41 -1.36
CA CYS A 62 14.30 0.91 -0.96
C CYS A 62 12.80 0.83 -0.67
N HIS A 63 12.35 1.41 0.44
CA HIS A 63 10.94 1.56 0.79
C HIS A 63 10.53 3.04 0.79
N ILE A 64 9.51 3.39 0.01
CA ILE A 64 8.88 4.71 0.03
C ILE A 64 7.62 4.61 0.89
N THR A 65 7.66 5.19 2.10
CA THR A 65 6.62 5.10 3.14
C THR A 65 6.17 6.46 3.66
N THR A 66 6.41 7.46 2.87
CA THR A 66 6.04 8.87 3.11
C THR A 66 4.55 9.12 2.81
N PRO A 67 4.01 10.31 3.03
CA PRO A 67 2.66 10.65 2.60
C PRO A 67 2.44 10.50 1.08
N ASN A 68 1.24 10.08 0.66
CA ASN A 68 0.91 9.66 -0.70
C ASN A 68 1.39 10.61 -1.81
N TRP A 69 1.22 11.93 -1.62
CA TRP A 69 1.57 12.92 -2.65
C TRP A 69 3.07 13.03 -2.95
N THR A 70 3.92 12.47 -2.09
CA THR A 70 5.37 12.46 -2.26
C THR A 70 5.89 11.17 -2.91
N HIS A 71 5.04 10.14 -3.02
CA HIS A 71 5.47 8.81 -3.45
C HIS A 71 6.12 8.83 -4.84
N PHE A 72 5.48 9.48 -5.82
CA PHE A 72 6.01 9.49 -7.18
C PHE A 72 7.39 10.17 -7.27
N GLU A 73 7.52 11.35 -6.70
CA GLU A 73 8.77 12.13 -6.77
C GLU A 73 9.93 11.40 -6.07
N LEU A 74 9.66 10.86 -4.87
CA LEU A 74 10.67 10.13 -4.10
C LEU A 74 11.00 8.77 -4.74
N ALA A 75 10.00 8.03 -5.21
CA ALA A 75 10.24 6.77 -5.92
C ALA A 75 11.06 7.01 -7.19
N TYR A 76 10.73 8.05 -7.97
CA TYR A 76 11.46 8.40 -9.18
C TYR A 76 12.91 8.81 -8.88
N MET A 77 13.14 9.55 -7.78
CA MET A 77 14.47 9.97 -7.34
C MET A 77 15.34 8.77 -6.94
N PHE A 78 14.78 7.79 -6.22
CA PHE A 78 15.55 6.67 -5.67
C PHE A 78 15.59 5.43 -6.56
N ALA A 79 14.76 5.32 -7.59
CA ALA A 79 14.68 4.12 -8.42
C ALA A 79 16.01 3.74 -9.10
N GLY A 80 16.84 4.72 -9.49
CA GLY A 80 18.18 4.45 -10.04
C GLY A 80 19.26 4.12 -8.99
N HIS A 81 18.89 4.05 -7.70
CA HIS A 81 19.81 3.86 -6.57
C HIS A 81 19.55 2.59 -5.76
N CYS A 82 18.68 1.70 -6.25
CA CYS A 82 18.38 0.42 -5.59
C CYS A 82 18.02 -0.68 -6.59
N ASP A 83 18.21 -1.94 -6.17
CA ASP A 83 17.80 -3.09 -6.97
C ASP A 83 16.30 -3.34 -6.90
N ILE A 84 15.72 -3.26 -5.71
CA ILE A 84 14.29 -3.49 -5.46
C ILE A 84 13.69 -2.29 -4.74
N MET A 85 12.55 -1.81 -5.25
CA MET A 85 11.80 -0.73 -4.63
C MET A 85 10.38 -1.16 -4.27
N PHE A 86 9.99 -0.84 -3.05
CA PHE A 86 8.64 -0.98 -2.54
C PHE A 86 8.03 0.41 -2.35
N VAL A 87 6.92 0.68 -2.99
CA VAL A 87 6.16 1.92 -2.81
C VAL A 87 4.92 1.60 -1.99
N GLU A 88 4.74 2.27 -0.85
CA GLU A 88 3.55 2.06 -0.04
C GLU A 88 2.27 2.35 -0.82
N LYS A 89 1.22 1.59 -0.44
CA LYS A 89 -0.11 1.83 -1.00
C LYS A 89 -0.57 3.29 -0.72
N PRO A 90 -1.32 3.88 -1.61
CA PRO A 90 -1.92 3.36 -2.83
C PRO A 90 -0.98 3.35 -4.04
N GLY A 91 0.32 3.33 -3.87
CA GLY A 91 1.32 3.52 -4.90
C GLY A 91 1.46 5.00 -5.25
N VAL A 92 1.13 5.39 -6.47
CA VAL A 92 1.18 6.77 -6.95
C VAL A 92 -0.22 7.28 -7.32
N PHE A 93 -0.34 8.53 -7.76
CA PHE A 93 -1.63 9.16 -8.03
C PHE A 93 -2.46 8.40 -9.08
N ASN A 94 -1.83 7.93 -10.17
CA ASN A 94 -2.53 7.28 -11.27
C ASN A 94 -1.64 6.27 -12.03
N GLN A 95 -2.28 5.49 -12.91
CA GLN A 95 -1.62 4.50 -13.76
C GLN A 95 -0.51 5.10 -14.63
N GLN A 96 -0.69 6.33 -15.14
CA GLN A 96 0.31 6.99 -16.01
C GLN A 96 1.60 7.28 -15.25
N GLN A 97 1.51 7.76 -14.00
CA GLN A 97 2.69 7.95 -13.15
C GLN A 97 3.37 6.61 -12.84
N TRP A 98 2.57 5.55 -12.53
CA TRP A 98 3.13 4.22 -12.28
C TRP A 98 3.87 3.66 -13.49
N SER A 99 3.23 3.71 -14.67
CA SER A 99 3.84 3.25 -15.93
C SER A 99 5.09 4.05 -16.28
N LYS A 100 5.10 5.36 -16.02
CA LYS A 100 6.27 6.20 -16.20
C LYS A 100 7.41 5.81 -15.27
N LEU A 101 7.12 5.65 -13.96
CA LEU A 101 8.12 5.26 -12.96
C LEU A 101 8.81 3.95 -13.37
N VAL A 102 8.03 2.92 -13.69
CA VAL A 102 8.55 1.61 -14.08
C VAL A 102 9.27 1.66 -15.45
N GLY A 103 8.72 2.38 -16.40
CA GLY A 103 9.28 2.46 -17.76
C GLY A 103 10.61 3.23 -17.85
N ASP A 104 10.76 4.26 -17.03
CA ASP A 104 12.00 5.06 -17.02
C ASP A 104 13.12 4.40 -16.16
N HIS A 105 12.78 3.39 -15.34
CA HIS A 105 13.74 2.68 -14.48
C HIS A 105 13.68 1.15 -14.67
N PRO A 106 13.99 0.65 -15.88
CA PRO A 106 13.84 -0.77 -16.22
C PRO A 106 14.79 -1.70 -15.44
N ASP A 107 15.88 -1.16 -14.91
CA ASP A 107 16.87 -1.92 -14.13
C ASP A 107 16.47 -2.08 -12.64
N THR A 108 15.48 -1.32 -12.16
CA THR A 108 14.97 -1.42 -10.80
C THR A 108 13.69 -2.24 -10.77
N ARG A 109 13.62 -3.21 -9.88
CA ARG A 109 12.43 -4.01 -9.61
C ARG A 109 11.48 -3.23 -8.71
N ILE A 110 10.38 -2.72 -9.25
CA ILE A 110 9.45 -1.83 -8.51
C ILE A 110 8.12 -2.53 -8.30
N MET A 111 7.58 -2.48 -7.08
CA MET A 111 6.24 -2.95 -6.76
C MET A 111 5.56 -2.08 -5.70
N MET A 112 4.23 -1.95 -5.79
CA MET A 112 3.41 -1.44 -4.70
C MET A 112 3.30 -2.49 -3.59
N THR A 113 3.31 -2.07 -2.32
CA THR A 113 3.14 -2.99 -1.20
C THR A 113 1.75 -3.63 -1.19
N LYS A 114 1.72 -4.96 -1.21
CA LYS A 114 0.51 -5.81 -1.21
C LYS A 114 0.59 -6.85 -0.09
N ASN A 115 0.92 -6.39 1.12
CA ASN A 115 1.20 -7.21 2.29
C ASN A 115 0.13 -8.27 2.58
N ASN A 116 -1.15 -7.98 2.32
CA ASN A 116 -2.23 -8.94 2.55
C ASN A 116 -2.17 -10.19 1.67
N GLN A 117 -1.45 -10.17 0.54
CA GLN A 117 -1.21 -11.35 -0.31
C GLN A 117 -0.25 -12.35 0.32
N TYR A 118 0.43 -11.98 1.40
CA TYR A 118 1.45 -12.80 2.08
C TYR A 118 1.01 -13.26 3.47
N ARG A 119 -0.28 -13.23 3.76
CA ARG A 119 -0.85 -13.83 4.99
C ARG A 119 -0.72 -15.34 4.94
N ASP A 120 -0.46 -15.97 6.08
CA ASP A 120 -0.26 -17.42 6.19
C ASP A 120 -1.45 -18.24 5.67
N ASN A 121 -2.67 -17.72 5.82
CA ASN A 121 -3.91 -18.39 5.41
C ASN A 121 -4.42 -17.96 4.02
N ILE A 122 -3.61 -17.27 3.21
CA ILE A 122 -4.04 -16.73 1.91
C ILE A 122 -4.54 -17.82 0.95
N ASN A 123 -3.85 -18.97 0.91
CA ASN A 123 -4.23 -20.08 0.04
C ASN A 123 -5.57 -20.69 0.44
N GLU A 124 -5.83 -20.87 1.75
CA GLU A 124 -7.11 -21.36 2.26
C GLU A 124 -8.25 -20.38 1.93
N MET A 125 -7.99 -19.07 2.09
CA MET A 125 -8.95 -18.04 1.69
C MET A 125 -9.28 -18.13 0.19
N ALA A 126 -8.26 -18.27 -0.67
CA ALA A 126 -8.43 -18.38 -2.11
C ALA A 126 -9.23 -19.62 -2.52
N GLU A 127 -8.98 -20.77 -1.90
CA GLU A 127 -9.74 -22.00 -2.14
C GLU A 127 -11.22 -21.84 -1.76
N CYS A 128 -11.51 -21.23 -0.60
CA CYS A 128 -12.87 -20.98 -0.15
C CYS A 128 -13.59 -19.91 -0.97
N ALA A 129 -12.86 -18.94 -1.52
CA ALA A 129 -13.38 -17.83 -2.32
C ALA A 129 -13.74 -18.21 -3.77
N ASN A 130 -13.62 -19.49 -4.14
CA ASN A 130 -13.92 -19.94 -5.51
C ASN A 130 -15.35 -19.55 -5.94
N PRO A 131 -15.53 -18.86 -7.09
CA PRO A 131 -16.82 -18.40 -7.58
C PRO A 131 -17.89 -19.50 -7.72
N LYS A 132 -17.47 -20.76 -7.94
CA LYS A 132 -18.39 -21.91 -7.99
C LYS A 132 -19.16 -22.13 -6.69
N HIS A 133 -18.66 -21.61 -5.59
CA HIS A 133 -19.30 -21.73 -4.28
C HIS A 133 -20.25 -20.56 -3.98
N GLY A 134 -20.30 -19.53 -4.83
CA GLY A 134 -21.14 -18.33 -4.69
C GLY A 134 -20.35 -17.06 -4.41
N VAL A 135 -21.06 -16.00 -4.03
CA VAL A 135 -20.46 -14.66 -3.87
C VAL A 135 -19.55 -14.61 -2.65
N THR A 136 -18.33 -14.12 -2.88
CA THR A 136 -17.36 -13.79 -1.83
C THR A 136 -17.40 -12.28 -1.54
N ARG A 137 -17.40 -11.91 -0.25
CA ARG A 137 -17.35 -10.52 0.21
C ARG A 137 -16.02 -10.26 0.91
N ILE A 138 -15.27 -9.28 0.41
CA ILE A 138 -14.02 -8.82 1.02
C ILE A 138 -14.33 -7.47 1.66
N ARG A 139 -14.26 -7.39 2.99
CA ARG A 139 -14.72 -6.22 3.74
C ARG A 139 -13.61 -5.66 4.62
N TRP A 140 -13.49 -4.35 4.62
CA TRP A 140 -12.70 -3.62 5.60
C TRP A 140 -13.55 -2.44 6.11
N ILE A 141 -14.33 -2.74 7.10
CA ILE A 141 -15.28 -1.82 7.69
C ILE A 141 -14.82 -1.49 9.10
N ASN A 142 -14.57 -0.22 9.34
CA ASN A 142 -14.21 0.32 10.64
C ASN A 142 -15.38 1.09 11.24
N ASN A 143 -15.55 0.99 12.55
CA ASN A 143 -16.48 1.83 13.29
C ASN A 143 -15.79 3.12 13.70
N ASN A 144 -16.15 4.25 13.06
CA ASN A 144 -15.65 5.59 13.38
C ASN A 144 -14.10 5.72 13.50
N ARG A 145 -13.37 5.07 12.57
CA ARG A 145 -11.89 5.04 12.59
C ARG A 145 -11.29 5.74 11.37
N VAL A 146 -11.57 7.03 11.23
CA VAL A 146 -10.96 7.86 10.18
C VAL A 146 -9.53 8.23 10.58
N PRO A 147 -8.52 8.00 9.71
CA PRO A 147 -7.14 8.35 10.04
C PRO A 147 -6.93 9.86 10.19
N LYS A 148 -6.57 10.32 11.39
CA LYS A 148 -6.20 11.70 11.71
C LYS A 148 -7.09 12.74 10.98
N PRO A 149 -8.40 12.84 11.28
CA PRO A 149 -9.31 13.74 10.59
C PRO A 149 -8.81 15.19 10.59
N GLY A 150 -8.89 15.86 9.44
CA GLY A 150 -8.33 17.21 9.23
C GLY A 150 -6.88 17.23 8.76
N SER A 151 -6.17 16.09 8.81
CA SER A 151 -4.80 15.99 8.34
C SER A 151 -4.74 15.76 6.81
N TRP A 152 -3.53 15.48 6.31
CA TRP A 152 -3.32 15.13 4.92
C TRP A 152 -4.12 13.89 4.48
N PHE A 153 -4.37 12.93 5.37
CA PHE A 153 -5.17 11.72 5.09
C PHE A 153 -6.59 12.04 4.62
N THR A 154 -7.16 13.14 5.09
CA THR A 154 -8.52 13.57 4.76
C THR A 154 -8.56 14.76 3.81
N THR A 155 -7.41 15.13 3.24
CA THR A 155 -7.27 16.14 2.18
C THR A 155 -7.09 15.43 0.84
N LYS A 156 -8.09 15.46 -0.03
CA LYS A 156 -8.13 14.71 -1.30
C LYS A 156 -6.92 14.96 -2.20
N ALA A 157 -6.46 16.19 -2.29
CA ALA A 157 -5.30 16.56 -3.10
C ALA A 157 -4.00 15.89 -2.62
N LEU A 158 -3.90 15.57 -1.32
CA LEU A 158 -2.72 14.99 -0.69
C LEU A 158 -2.83 13.45 -0.56
N ALA A 159 -4.00 12.96 -0.18
CA ALA A 159 -4.25 11.54 0.01
C ALA A 159 -4.68 10.80 -1.27
N PHE A 160 -4.95 11.54 -2.35
CA PHE A 160 -5.51 11.06 -3.64
C PHE A 160 -6.96 10.58 -3.56
N GLY A 161 -7.56 10.57 -2.41
CA GLY A 161 -8.88 10.09 -2.05
C GLY A 161 -8.91 9.75 -0.57
N GLY A 162 -9.99 9.14 -0.13
CA GLY A 162 -10.14 8.67 1.24
C GLY A 162 -9.99 7.16 1.34
N VAL A 163 -11.03 6.50 1.85
CA VAL A 163 -11.07 5.06 2.04
C VAL A 163 -10.81 4.29 0.74
N SER A 164 -11.19 4.85 -0.41
CA SER A 164 -10.91 4.26 -1.73
C SER A 164 -9.42 4.21 -2.06
N ARG A 165 -8.59 5.01 -1.42
CA ARG A 165 -7.13 5.02 -1.61
C ARG A 165 -6.38 4.43 -0.42
N ASP A 166 -7.00 4.39 0.74
CA ASP A 166 -6.39 3.82 1.94
C ASP A 166 -6.63 2.31 2.08
N LEU A 167 -7.90 1.87 2.06
CA LEU A 167 -8.27 0.48 2.31
C LEU A 167 -8.54 -0.34 1.04
N MET A 168 -9.12 0.27 0.00
CA MET A 168 -9.49 -0.47 -1.21
C MET A 168 -8.29 -1.12 -1.93
N PRO A 169 -7.06 -0.56 -1.96
CA PRO A 169 -5.89 -1.26 -2.50
C PRO A 169 -5.63 -2.62 -1.84
N HIS A 170 -5.86 -2.75 -0.53
CA HIS A 170 -5.73 -4.01 0.20
C HIS A 170 -6.78 -5.02 -0.26
N LEU A 171 -8.04 -4.58 -0.44
CA LEU A 171 -9.12 -5.46 -0.89
C LEU A 171 -8.93 -5.90 -2.33
N LEU A 172 -8.49 -5.01 -3.21
CA LEU A 172 -8.15 -5.32 -4.60
C LEU A 172 -6.96 -6.29 -4.69
N SER A 173 -5.97 -6.14 -3.82
CA SER A 173 -4.85 -7.07 -3.78
C SER A 173 -5.26 -8.49 -3.35
N LEU A 174 -6.21 -8.63 -2.41
CA LEU A 174 -6.80 -9.92 -2.05
C LEU A 174 -7.64 -10.49 -3.18
N TYR A 175 -8.46 -9.66 -3.84
CA TYR A 175 -9.24 -10.06 -5.00
C TYR A 175 -8.36 -10.68 -6.09
N GLN A 176 -7.20 -10.12 -6.38
CA GLN A 176 -6.23 -10.66 -7.35
C GLN A 176 -5.70 -12.05 -6.98
N MET A 177 -5.71 -12.41 -5.70
CA MET A 177 -5.33 -13.76 -5.24
C MET A 177 -6.46 -14.76 -5.38
N PHE A 178 -7.71 -14.30 -5.40
CA PHE A 178 -8.91 -15.15 -5.40
C PHE A 178 -9.50 -15.35 -6.80
N GLU A 179 -9.29 -14.40 -7.70
CA GLU A 179 -9.84 -14.41 -9.05
C GLU A 179 -8.73 -14.58 -10.10
N SER A 180 -8.72 -15.69 -10.81
CA SER A 180 -7.68 -15.98 -11.83
C SER A 180 -7.75 -15.03 -13.03
N ASP A 181 -8.96 -14.60 -13.38
CA ASP A 181 -9.23 -13.78 -14.56
C ASP A 181 -9.25 -12.27 -14.25
N TRP A 182 -8.70 -11.86 -13.09
CA TRP A 182 -8.71 -10.47 -12.63
C TRP A 182 -8.20 -9.46 -13.68
N ARG A 183 -7.26 -9.87 -14.54
CA ARG A 183 -6.68 -8.99 -15.58
C ARG A 183 -7.71 -8.45 -16.57
N THR A 184 -8.73 -9.26 -16.87
CA THR A 184 -9.77 -8.94 -17.85
C THR A 184 -11.09 -8.57 -17.22
N THR A 185 -11.21 -8.74 -15.90
CA THR A 185 -12.44 -8.47 -15.17
C THR A 185 -12.54 -7.01 -14.79
N LEU A 186 -13.64 -6.37 -15.18
CA LEU A 186 -13.98 -5.01 -14.81
C LEU A 186 -15.15 -5.01 -13.81
N PRO A 187 -15.22 -4.01 -12.92
CA PRO A 187 -16.39 -3.85 -12.05
C PRO A 187 -17.70 -3.78 -12.85
N LYS A 188 -18.70 -4.54 -12.43
CA LYS A 188 -20.08 -4.40 -12.91
C LYS A 188 -20.69 -3.11 -12.38
N TRP A 189 -20.32 -2.75 -11.17
CA TRP A 189 -20.75 -1.52 -10.51
C TRP A 189 -19.70 -1.10 -9.46
N ALA A 190 -19.55 0.22 -9.30
CA ALA A 190 -18.67 0.78 -8.30
C ALA A 190 -19.23 2.11 -7.78
N LYS A 191 -18.95 2.41 -6.50
CA LYS A 191 -19.42 3.61 -5.83
C LYS A 191 -18.40 4.07 -4.80
N LYS A 192 -18.23 5.38 -4.67
CA LYS A 192 -17.61 6.01 -3.50
C LYS A 192 -18.40 7.21 -3.05
N GLU A 193 -18.38 7.49 -1.76
CA GLU A 193 -19.14 8.58 -1.14
C GLU A 193 -18.37 9.22 -0.01
N GLN A 194 -18.45 10.53 0.08
CA GLN A 194 -18.22 11.28 1.29
C GLN A 194 -19.57 11.41 2.01
N ARG A 195 -19.76 10.66 3.09
CA ARG A 195 -21.02 10.66 3.87
C ARG A 195 -20.98 11.64 5.04
N TYR A 196 -19.77 11.99 5.49
CA TYR A 196 -19.55 12.78 6.69
C TYR A 196 -18.73 14.03 6.39
N SER A 197 -18.68 14.92 7.39
CA SER A 197 -17.82 16.10 7.43
C SER A 197 -16.91 16.02 8.64
N LEU A 198 -15.90 16.88 8.72
CA LEU A 198 -14.94 16.93 9.81
C LEU A 198 -15.62 17.01 11.19
N ALA A 199 -16.75 17.72 11.32
CA ALA A 199 -17.49 17.86 12.57
C ALA A 199 -17.98 16.53 13.15
N LYS A 200 -18.19 15.49 12.32
CA LYS A 200 -18.58 14.15 12.79
C LYS A 200 -17.50 13.52 13.65
N PHE A 201 -16.24 13.87 13.46
CA PHE A 201 -15.09 13.23 14.06
C PHE A 201 -14.48 14.02 15.23
N ALA A 202 -15.17 15.06 15.73
CA ALA A 202 -14.68 15.89 16.82
C ALA A 202 -14.25 15.09 18.05
N ASP A 203 -14.91 13.95 18.30
CA ASP A 203 -14.64 13.03 19.41
C ASP A 203 -14.08 11.66 18.90
N SER A 204 -13.40 11.64 17.75
CA SER A 204 -12.86 10.40 17.20
C SER A 204 -11.71 9.87 18.03
N ASP A 205 -11.74 8.57 18.36
CA ASP A 205 -10.67 7.87 19.08
C ASP A 205 -9.44 7.57 18.20
N TYR A 206 -9.50 7.82 16.88
CA TYR A 206 -8.45 7.43 15.95
C TYR A 206 -7.52 8.60 15.58
N GLY A 207 -6.71 9.00 16.55
CA GLY A 207 -5.74 10.09 16.40
C GLY A 207 -6.33 11.46 16.71
N SER A 208 -5.46 12.48 16.76
CA SER A 208 -5.89 13.85 16.99
C SER A 208 -6.61 14.40 15.77
N VAL A 209 -7.77 15.01 15.99
CA VAL A 209 -8.51 15.77 14.99
C VAL A 209 -7.91 17.17 14.86
N ASP A 210 -7.62 17.61 13.64
CA ASP A 210 -7.35 19.03 13.36
C ASP A 210 -8.69 19.73 13.01
N PRO A 211 -9.27 20.52 13.91
CA PRO A 211 -10.56 21.14 13.67
C PRO A 211 -10.54 22.20 12.58
N ASN A 212 -9.35 22.68 12.18
CA ASN A 212 -9.16 23.67 11.13
C ASN A 212 -8.71 23.02 9.80
N GLY A 213 -8.58 21.71 9.77
CA GLY A 213 -8.13 20.95 8.61
C GLY A 213 -9.25 20.70 7.59
N THR A 214 -8.91 19.92 6.58
CA THR A 214 -9.81 19.59 5.46
C THR A 214 -10.36 18.18 5.59
N TYR A 215 -11.63 17.99 5.22
CA TYR A 215 -12.26 16.69 5.04
C TYR A 215 -13.07 16.73 3.74
N ASP A 216 -12.43 16.38 2.63
CA ASP A 216 -13.01 16.39 1.27
C ASP A 216 -12.79 15.06 0.52
N VAL A 217 -12.68 13.97 1.29
CA VAL A 217 -12.40 12.61 0.82
C VAL A 217 -13.62 11.70 0.99
N ASP A 218 -13.63 10.59 0.26
CA ASP A 218 -14.59 9.52 0.45
C ASP A 218 -14.32 8.73 1.74
N ASP A 219 -15.36 8.44 2.50
CA ASP A 219 -15.32 7.59 3.70
C ASP A 219 -16.00 6.23 3.50
N PHE A 220 -16.59 6.02 2.34
CA PHE A 220 -17.18 4.77 1.88
C PHE A 220 -16.80 4.48 0.43
N ALA A 221 -16.43 3.23 0.14
CA ALA A 221 -16.20 2.74 -1.22
C ALA A 221 -16.67 1.29 -1.36
N TYR A 222 -17.29 0.99 -2.50
CA TYR A 222 -17.81 -0.32 -2.82
C TYR A 222 -17.53 -0.66 -4.28
N ILE A 223 -17.17 -1.92 -4.55
CA ILE A 223 -16.96 -2.46 -5.90
C ILE A 223 -17.65 -3.82 -6.00
N ASP A 224 -18.43 -4.02 -7.05
CA ASP A 224 -19.08 -5.28 -7.39
C ASP A 224 -18.52 -5.83 -8.71
N PHE A 225 -17.85 -6.96 -8.63
CA PHE A 225 -17.38 -7.74 -9.79
C PHE A 225 -18.37 -8.87 -10.16
N GLY A 226 -19.49 -9.02 -9.42
CA GLY A 226 -20.45 -10.10 -9.55
C GLY A 226 -20.22 -11.20 -8.53
N ASP A 227 -19.23 -12.03 -8.74
CA ASP A 227 -18.88 -13.11 -7.81
C ASP A 227 -18.07 -12.61 -6.60
N PHE A 228 -17.54 -11.40 -6.68
CA PHE A 228 -16.82 -10.73 -5.61
C PHE A 228 -17.39 -9.34 -5.33
N GLN A 229 -17.56 -9.03 -4.06
CA GLN A 229 -18.01 -7.73 -3.56
C GLN A 229 -16.99 -7.19 -2.57
N LEU A 230 -16.43 -6.02 -2.87
CA LEU A 230 -15.45 -5.34 -2.04
C LEU A 230 -16.08 -4.13 -1.36
N CYS A 231 -15.91 -4.01 -0.05
CA CYS A 231 -16.46 -2.89 0.71
C CYS A 231 -15.42 -2.33 1.68
N ALA A 232 -15.14 -1.05 1.56
CA ALA A 232 -14.27 -0.30 2.46
C ALA A 232 -15.04 0.86 3.10
N ASP A 233 -14.96 0.99 4.41
CA ASP A 233 -15.71 1.98 5.19
C ASP A 233 -14.88 2.43 6.41
N TRP A 234 -14.63 3.73 6.54
CA TRP A 234 -13.91 4.27 7.69
C TRP A 234 -14.80 4.57 8.89
N ALA A 235 -16.09 4.77 8.66
CA ALA A 235 -16.98 5.36 9.66
C ALA A 235 -18.36 4.70 9.69
N SER A 236 -18.39 3.39 9.62
CA SER A 236 -19.61 2.59 9.78
C SER A 236 -20.29 2.85 11.12
N GLN A 237 -21.59 2.79 11.14
CA GLN A 237 -22.38 2.82 12.38
C GLN A 237 -22.77 1.40 12.85
N GLU A 238 -22.42 0.37 12.07
CA GLU A 238 -22.82 -1.03 12.30
C GLU A 238 -21.75 -1.85 13.04
N GLY A 239 -20.61 -1.21 13.40
CA GLY A 239 -19.47 -1.88 14.03
C GLY A 239 -18.36 -2.22 13.02
N ASP A 240 -17.31 -2.88 13.51
CA ASP A 240 -16.18 -3.34 12.71
C ASP A 240 -16.52 -4.65 11.99
N ASP A 241 -16.05 -4.77 10.73
CA ASP A 241 -16.08 -6.02 9.98
C ASP A 241 -14.91 -6.04 9.00
N ILE A 242 -13.80 -6.63 9.43
CA ILE A 242 -12.57 -6.73 8.64
C ILE A 242 -12.34 -8.21 8.33
N ALA A 243 -12.94 -8.68 7.25
CA ALA A 243 -13.02 -10.10 6.96
C ALA A 243 -13.18 -10.43 5.47
N VAL A 244 -12.87 -11.68 5.13
CA VAL A 244 -13.29 -12.33 3.88
C VAL A 244 -14.42 -13.31 4.21
N HIS A 245 -15.62 -13.00 3.75
CA HIS A 245 -16.78 -13.86 3.89
C HIS A 245 -17.03 -14.66 2.61
N THR A 246 -16.87 -15.95 2.68
CA THR A 246 -17.25 -16.88 1.61
C THR A 246 -18.56 -17.59 1.96
N GLN A 247 -19.10 -18.42 1.06
CA GLN A 247 -20.29 -19.21 1.36
C GLN A 247 -20.07 -20.28 2.42
N THR A 248 -18.83 -20.72 2.60
CA THR A 248 -18.50 -21.86 3.47
C THR A 248 -17.82 -21.45 4.76
N LYS A 249 -17.10 -20.30 4.75
CA LYS A 249 -16.29 -19.86 5.89
C LYS A 249 -16.10 -18.35 5.90
N SER A 250 -15.99 -17.78 7.08
CA SER A 250 -15.53 -16.39 7.28
C SER A 250 -14.12 -16.40 7.84
N PHE A 251 -13.27 -15.51 7.32
CA PHE A 251 -11.90 -15.32 7.74
C PHE A 251 -11.74 -13.90 8.26
N GLU A 252 -11.53 -13.77 9.57
CA GLU A 252 -11.17 -12.48 10.15
C GLU A 252 -9.78 -12.07 9.67
N LEU A 253 -9.66 -10.87 9.12
CA LEU A 253 -8.38 -10.36 8.62
C LEU A 253 -7.58 -9.68 9.73
N GLY A 254 -8.24 -8.87 10.56
CA GLY A 254 -7.57 -8.04 11.55
C GLY A 254 -6.49 -7.14 10.94
N LEU A 255 -5.63 -6.59 11.77
CA LEU A 255 -4.41 -5.92 11.28
C LEU A 255 -3.50 -6.94 10.57
N CYS A 256 -2.82 -6.52 9.52
CA CYS A 256 -1.88 -7.39 8.84
C CYS A 256 -0.69 -7.70 9.76
N PRO A 257 -0.35 -8.98 9.98
CA PRO A 257 0.74 -9.34 10.86
C PRO A 257 2.10 -8.93 10.26
N GLU A 258 3.07 -8.64 11.10
CA GLU A 258 4.44 -8.30 10.68
C GLU A 258 5.07 -9.40 9.80
N SER A 259 4.77 -10.66 10.09
CA SER A 259 5.22 -11.82 9.29
C SER A 259 4.82 -11.72 7.82
N ALA A 260 3.67 -11.12 7.50
CA ALA A 260 3.24 -10.94 6.11
C ALA A 260 4.09 -9.88 5.37
N TYR A 261 4.51 -8.82 6.05
CA TYR A 261 5.44 -7.83 5.49
C TYR A 261 6.83 -8.44 5.28
N GLU A 262 7.31 -9.17 6.27
CA GLU A 262 8.58 -9.89 6.18
C GLU A 262 8.56 -10.91 5.04
N GLN A 263 7.48 -11.68 4.89
CA GLN A 263 7.32 -12.65 3.80
C GLN A 263 7.27 -11.96 2.43
N MET A 264 6.61 -10.81 2.30
CA MET A 264 6.62 -10.00 1.08
C MET A 264 8.05 -9.63 0.68
N ILE A 265 8.83 -9.10 1.63
CA ILE A 265 10.23 -8.72 1.39
C ILE A 265 11.06 -9.94 0.98
N LYS A 266 10.99 -11.04 1.76
CA LYS A 266 11.74 -12.29 1.48
C LYS A 266 11.41 -12.85 0.10
N THR A 267 10.13 -12.81 -0.29
CA THR A 267 9.71 -13.28 -1.61
C THR A 267 10.29 -12.40 -2.72
N ALA A 268 10.21 -11.08 -2.58
CA ALA A 268 10.77 -10.15 -3.57
C ALA A 268 12.30 -10.33 -3.72
N LEU A 269 13.02 -10.53 -2.62
CA LEU A 269 14.46 -10.80 -2.62
C LEU A 269 14.78 -12.15 -3.31
N TYR A 270 14.02 -13.19 -3.00
CA TYR A 270 14.18 -14.51 -3.63
C TYR A 270 13.91 -14.46 -5.13
N GLU A 271 12.85 -13.75 -5.53
CA GLU A 271 12.40 -13.60 -6.92
C GLU A 271 13.11 -12.47 -7.68
N HIS A 272 14.17 -11.87 -7.12
CA HIS A 272 14.82 -10.69 -7.69
C HIS A 272 15.19 -10.85 -9.18
N LYS A 273 15.66 -12.04 -9.59
CA LYS A 273 16.06 -12.36 -10.97
C LYS A 273 14.95 -13.01 -11.80
N ASN A 274 13.75 -13.15 -11.29
CA ASN A 274 12.64 -13.77 -11.97
C ASN A 274 11.79 -12.71 -12.71
N ASP A 275 12.05 -12.51 -13.99
CA ASP A 275 11.36 -11.51 -14.81
C ASP A 275 9.85 -11.75 -14.90
N GLU A 276 9.38 -13.02 -14.87
CA GLU A 276 7.96 -13.35 -14.91
C GLU A 276 7.25 -12.90 -13.63
N TYR A 277 7.89 -13.10 -12.46
CA TYR A 277 7.38 -12.60 -11.19
C TYR A 277 7.22 -11.09 -11.21
N TRP A 278 8.24 -10.34 -11.63
CA TRP A 278 8.21 -8.89 -11.64
C TRP A 278 7.23 -8.33 -12.67
N LYS A 279 7.12 -8.96 -13.83
CA LYS A 279 6.08 -8.63 -14.79
C LYS A 279 4.68 -8.81 -14.21
N LEU A 280 4.44 -9.90 -13.48
CA LEU A 280 3.17 -10.14 -12.79
C LEU A 280 2.90 -9.06 -11.74
N GLN A 281 3.89 -8.68 -10.91
CA GLN A 281 3.73 -7.62 -9.92
C GLN A 281 3.33 -6.30 -10.57
N GLN A 282 3.99 -5.93 -11.67
CA GLN A 282 3.67 -4.70 -12.41
C GLN A 282 2.27 -4.73 -13.04
N GLU A 283 1.85 -5.86 -13.60
CA GLU A 283 0.49 -6.02 -14.13
C GLU A 283 -0.56 -5.85 -13.03
N MET A 284 -0.32 -6.43 -11.84
CA MET A 284 -1.17 -6.30 -10.66
C MET A 284 -1.30 -4.83 -10.22
N ASP A 285 -0.18 -4.13 -10.14
CA ASP A 285 -0.13 -2.73 -9.70
C ASP A 285 -0.82 -1.80 -10.70
N ILE A 286 -0.57 -1.98 -11.99
CA ILE A 286 -1.22 -1.24 -13.07
C ILE A 286 -2.74 -1.43 -13.01
N TRP A 287 -3.19 -2.66 -12.85
CA TRP A 287 -4.62 -2.97 -12.76
C TRP A 287 -5.26 -2.32 -11.53
N ILE A 288 -4.62 -2.39 -10.36
CA ILE A 288 -5.11 -1.71 -9.15
C ILE A 288 -5.27 -0.21 -9.40
N HIS A 289 -4.25 0.46 -9.96
CA HIS A 289 -4.33 1.88 -10.30
C HIS A 289 -5.46 2.16 -11.30
N GLN A 290 -5.65 1.30 -12.31
CA GLN A 290 -6.74 1.43 -13.27
C GLN A 290 -8.12 1.37 -12.59
N ILE A 291 -8.35 0.41 -11.70
CA ILE A 291 -9.61 0.31 -10.96
C ILE A 291 -9.81 1.53 -10.07
N LEU A 292 -8.79 1.92 -9.29
CA LEU A 292 -8.86 3.06 -8.38
C LEU A 292 -9.11 4.40 -9.11
N ASN A 293 -8.62 4.56 -10.33
CA ASN A 293 -8.83 5.79 -11.12
C ASN A 293 -10.24 5.88 -11.70
N ASN A 294 -10.92 4.74 -11.86
CA ASN A 294 -12.30 4.66 -12.37
C ASN A 294 -13.36 4.62 -11.25
N LEU A 295 -12.93 4.65 -9.98
CA LEU A 295 -13.78 4.94 -8.83
C LEU A 295 -13.94 6.47 -8.68
#